data_60d6730af1579433be2ca4bdf769b4fa
#
_entry.id   60d6730af1579433be2ca4bdf769b4fa
#
_cell.length_a   1.000
_cell.length_b   1.000
_cell.length_c   1.000
_cell.angle_alpha   90.00
_cell.angle_beta   90.00
_cell.angle_gamma   90.00
#
_symmetry.space_group_name_H-M   'P 1'
#
loop_
_entity.id
_entity.type
_entity.pdbx_description
1 polymer ?
#
loop_
_entity_poly.entity_id
_entity_poly.type
_entity_poly.pdbx_seq_one_letter_code
_entity_poly.pdbx_strand_id
1 'polypeptide(L)'
;MQTRRGFLKKATLGGIAGIVAARTAPAFAQDMKLLKIGQIGIGHNFALMFSNRKRSDGLVLGCKPHGFWYDVPAICEKLKPRFEKVYASPEELIRESDVVSIEYPDFRRTIEFAAPALEQGKPVFVDRPFTGSIYSAQRMVDLAKKYNTPIMSASSLELQPQLPEIREWAEKNGPVFSYSCYCPEPMFVWMFPHVINFAHAALGGGIDTAYFSGDYIIEMGTIRSEPQKWWYEPGRPLGAAVSLLTYKPRAGNPPIIGMNHIGPGPGPYHIHIYCARDSKDFVVGKNLDAPEVFVPMLRTMNEFFTTRKPLRPYEALLEQHRALVATNMSRITGRAVALDSLGGEDSLPYSPSIKDWLDAIYMK
;
A
#
# COMPACT_ATOMS: atom_id res chain seq x y z
N MET A 1 2.15 -41.43 28.57
CA MET A 1 0.85 -40.77 28.84
C MET A 1 0.98 -40.07 30.20
N GLN A 2 1.26 -38.80 30.21
CA GLN A 2 1.14 -37.96 31.41
C GLN A 2 0.46 -36.66 30.99
N THR A 3 -0.59 -36.36 31.71
CA THR A 3 -1.64 -35.39 31.38
C THR A 3 -1.24 -33.96 31.70
N ARG A 4 -1.71 -33.05 30.84
CA ARG A 4 -1.53 -31.57 30.79
C ARG A 4 -2.10 -30.78 32.00
N ARG A 5 -2.10 -31.32 33.25
CA ARG A 5 -2.75 -30.66 34.40
C ARG A 5 -1.82 -30.26 35.57
N GLY A 6 -0.51 -30.20 35.37
CA GLY A 6 0.46 -30.02 36.48
C GLY A 6 1.24 -28.70 36.52
N PHE A 7 1.00 -27.69 35.66
CA PHE A 7 1.87 -26.52 35.55
C PHE A 7 1.26 -25.17 35.98
N LEU A 8 0.21 -25.17 36.74
CA LEU A 8 -0.41 -23.94 37.26
C LEU A 8 -0.60 -23.99 38.77
N LYS A 9 0.49 -24.04 39.52
CA LYS A 9 0.53 -23.65 40.96
C LYS A 9 1.98 -23.54 41.38
N LYS A 10 2.49 -22.33 41.50
CA LYS A 10 3.49 -21.75 42.39
C LYS A 10 4.29 -20.66 41.71
N ALA A 11 3.84 -19.45 41.84
CA ALA A 11 4.66 -18.26 41.96
C ALA A 11 3.81 -17.18 42.63
N THR A 12 3.85 -17.17 43.96
CA THR A 12 3.33 -16.07 44.77
C THR A 12 4.50 -15.21 45.24
N LEU A 13 4.30 -13.90 45.15
CA LEU A 13 4.89 -12.82 45.94
C LEU A 13 6.37 -12.46 45.72
N GLY A 14 6.55 -11.38 45.03
CA GLY A 14 7.72 -10.51 45.07
C GLY A 14 7.31 -9.16 44.41
N GLY A 15 6.84 -8.22 45.27
CA GLY A 15 6.32 -6.94 44.77
C GLY A 15 7.43 -6.03 44.25
N ILE A 16 7.20 -5.45 43.07
CA ILE A 16 7.69 -4.12 42.71
C ILE A 16 6.45 -3.40 42.13
N ALA A 17 5.98 -2.43 42.87
CA ALA A 17 4.96 -1.50 42.44
C ALA A 17 5.55 -0.59 41.34
N GLY A 18 5.51 -1.05 40.11
CA GLY A 18 5.67 -0.22 38.94
C GLY A 18 4.36 0.52 38.68
N ILE A 19 4.30 1.79 38.98
CA ILE A 19 3.21 2.69 38.61
C ILE A 19 3.16 2.69 37.08
N VAL A 20 2.34 1.81 36.52
CA VAL A 20 1.85 1.98 35.16
C VAL A 20 0.90 3.17 35.22
N ALA A 21 1.44 4.36 34.94
CA ALA A 21 0.62 5.52 34.64
C ALA A 21 -0.25 5.13 33.43
N ALA A 22 -1.47 4.71 33.69
CA ALA A 22 -2.50 4.69 32.67
C ALA A 22 -2.56 6.12 32.13
N ARG A 23 -1.97 6.35 30.94
CA ARG A 23 -2.21 7.56 30.19
C ARG A 23 -3.69 7.53 29.85
N THR A 24 -4.48 8.15 30.70
CA THR A 24 -5.84 8.53 30.37
C THR A 24 -5.76 9.29 29.05
N ALA A 25 -6.34 8.74 27.99
CA ALA A 25 -6.50 9.46 26.75
C ALA A 25 -7.17 10.81 27.13
N PRO A 26 -6.63 11.94 26.71
CA PRO A 26 -7.16 13.22 27.11
C PRO A 26 -8.63 13.30 26.69
N ALA A 27 -9.47 13.78 27.62
CA ALA A 27 -10.91 13.97 27.43
C ALA A 27 -11.27 14.92 26.25
N PHE A 28 -10.25 15.50 25.59
CA PHE A 28 -10.36 16.37 24.43
C PHE A 28 -10.85 15.72 23.13
N ALA A 29 -10.98 14.37 23.08
CA ALA A 29 -11.35 13.69 21.84
C ALA A 29 -12.87 13.72 21.53
N GLN A 30 -13.71 14.24 22.41
CA GLN A 30 -15.16 14.18 22.21
C GLN A 30 -15.75 15.30 21.34
N ASP A 31 -15.09 16.46 21.22
CA ASP A 31 -15.61 17.65 20.51
C ASP A 31 -14.86 18.03 19.23
N MET A 32 -13.88 17.27 18.81
CA MET A 32 -13.20 17.56 17.54
C MET A 32 -14.12 17.28 16.35
N LYS A 33 -14.32 18.31 15.51
CA LYS A 33 -15.01 18.17 14.22
C LYS A 33 -14.28 17.12 13.37
N LEU A 34 -14.99 16.05 13.00
CA LEU A 34 -14.45 15.01 12.14
C LEU A 34 -14.21 15.53 10.73
N LEU A 35 -13.04 15.26 10.18
CA LEU A 35 -12.73 15.55 8.78
C LEU A 35 -13.59 14.67 7.86
N LYS A 36 -14.16 15.30 6.85
CA LYS A 36 -14.99 14.66 5.84
C LYS A 36 -14.14 14.02 4.76
N ILE A 37 -14.17 12.69 4.63
CA ILE A 37 -13.46 11.98 3.56
C ILE A 37 -14.37 11.88 2.34
N GLY A 38 -13.94 12.45 1.21
CA GLY A 38 -14.50 12.16 -0.12
C GLY A 38 -13.74 11.03 -0.79
N GLN A 39 -14.45 9.97 -1.20
CA GLN A 39 -13.87 8.85 -1.91
C GLN A 39 -14.21 8.90 -3.40
N ILE A 40 -13.19 8.79 -4.23
CA ILE A 40 -13.28 8.70 -5.69
C ILE A 40 -12.86 7.30 -6.12
N GLY A 41 -13.80 6.51 -6.66
CA GLY A 41 -13.52 5.14 -7.11
C GLY A 41 -13.85 4.06 -6.07
N ILE A 42 -13.53 2.81 -6.42
CA ILE A 42 -14.00 1.59 -5.76
C ILE A 42 -12.91 0.59 -5.37
N GLY A 43 -11.67 1.03 -5.16
CA GLY A 43 -10.57 0.15 -4.78
C GLY A 43 -10.83 -0.63 -3.48
N HIS A 44 -10.10 -0.34 -2.43
CA HIS A 44 -10.29 -0.97 -1.11
C HIS A 44 -11.40 -0.36 -0.26
N ASN A 45 -12.02 0.74 -0.72
CA ASN A 45 -13.00 1.52 0.06
C ASN A 45 -12.46 1.98 1.42
N PHE A 46 -11.26 2.52 1.42
CA PHE A 46 -10.59 2.95 2.65
C PHE A 46 -11.39 3.97 3.45
N ALA A 47 -12.14 4.87 2.79
CA ALA A 47 -13.00 5.80 3.48
C ALA A 47 -14.00 5.09 4.41
N LEU A 48 -14.53 3.94 4.00
CA LEU A 48 -15.51 3.18 4.80
C LEU A 48 -14.89 2.54 6.05
N MET A 49 -13.58 2.35 6.10
CA MET A 49 -12.89 1.88 7.31
C MET A 49 -12.97 2.90 8.45
N PHE A 50 -13.28 4.17 8.14
CA PHE A 50 -13.50 5.25 9.11
C PHE A 50 -14.93 5.30 9.66
N SER A 51 -15.83 4.40 9.25
CA SER A 51 -17.23 4.39 9.70
C SER A 51 -17.36 4.15 11.22
N ASN A 52 -16.41 3.47 11.83
CA ASN A 52 -16.43 3.19 13.26
C ASN A 52 -15.39 4.04 14.00
N ARG A 53 -15.85 5.17 14.56
CA ARG A 53 -14.96 6.15 15.21
C ARG A 53 -14.15 5.61 16.38
N LYS A 54 -14.74 4.70 17.17
CA LYS A 54 -14.06 4.04 18.29
C LYS A 54 -13.85 2.59 17.96
N ARG A 55 -12.63 2.20 17.86
CA ARG A 55 -12.23 0.83 17.56
C ARG A 55 -11.91 0.07 18.84
N SER A 56 -12.03 -1.26 18.78
CA SER A 56 -11.67 -2.15 19.90
C SER A 56 -10.18 -2.08 20.28
N ASP A 57 -9.32 -1.65 19.35
CA ASP A 57 -7.88 -1.43 19.59
C ASP A 57 -7.57 -0.05 20.23
N GLY A 58 -8.60 0.70 20.63
CA GLY A 58 -8.47 2.02 21.27
C GLY A 58 -8.14 3.18 20.34
N LEU A 59 -8.01 2.95 19.02
CA LEU A 59 -7.77 4.01 18.05
C LEU A 59 -9.03 4.89 17.93
N VAL A 60 -8.84 6.20 18.11
CA VAL A 60 -9.88 7.21 17.88
C VAL A 60 -9.62 7.85 16.52
N LEU A 61 -10.60 7.74 15.63
CA LEU A 61 -10.50 8.29 14.28
C LEU A 61 -10.95 9.76 14.27
N GLY A 62 -10.14 10.60 13.63
CA GLY A 62 -10.41 12.03 13.40
C GLY A 62 -11.15 12.32 12.10
N CYS A 63 -11.49 11.28 11.34
CA CYS A 63 -12.14 11.39 10.05
C CYS A 63 -13.41 10.55 10.01
N LYS A 64 -14.29 10.82 9.03
CA LYS A 64 -15.49 10.02 8.73
C LYS A 64 -15.73 9.91 7.23
N PRO A 65 -16.33 8.81 6.73
CA PRO A 65 -16.86 8.75 5.37
C PRO A 65 -17.89 9.88 5.20
N HIS A 66 -17.78 10.61 4.09
CA HIS A 66 -18.72 11.69 3.79
C HIS A 66 -19.28 11.54 2.39
N GLY A 67 -18.43 11.64 1.38
CA GLY A 67 -18.82 11.67 -0.01
C GLY A 67 -18.31 10.51 -0.82
N PHE A 68 -19.07 10.13 -1.83
CA PHE A 68 -18.68 9.11 -2.80
C PHE A 68 -18.97 9.59 -4.23
N TRP A 69 -18.05 9.29 -5.13
CA TRP A 69 -18.26 9.45 -6.56
C TRP A 69 -17.58 8.33 -7.34
N TYR A 70 -18.28 7.81 -8.31
CA TYR A 70 -17.75 6.91 -9.31
C TYR A 70 -18.50 7.07 -10.62
N ASP A 71 -17.89 6.73 -11.76
CA ASP A 71 -18.47 6.92 -13.09
C ASP A 71 -19.47 5.82 -13.51
N VAL A 72 -19.76 4.85 -12.63
CA VAL A 72 -20.78 3.80 -12.85
C VAL A 72 -21.97 4.03 -11.92
N PRO A 73 -23.10 4.59 -12.44
CA PRO A 73 -24.24 4.98 -11.60
C PRO A 73 -24.82 3.85 -10.75
N ALA A 74 -24.86 2.61 -11.28
CA ALA A 74 -25.40 1.46 -10.55
C ALA A 74 -24.56 1.13 -9.30
N ILE A 75 -23.24 1.30 -9.35
CA ILE A 75 -22.34 1.15 -8.20
C ILE A 75 -22.55 2.30 -7.22
N CYS A 76 -22.76 3.52 -7.72
CA CYS A 76 -23.09 4.67 -6.87
C CYS A 76 -24.36 4.42 -6.05
N GLU A 77 -25.43 3.95 -6.67
CA GLU A 77 -26.68 3.62 -5.96
C GLU A 77 -26.48 2.50 -4.92
N LYS A 78 -25.69 1.47 -5.25
CA LYS A 78 -25.38 0.37 -4.33
C LYS A 78 -24.59 0.82 -3.09
N LEU A 79 -23.64 1.76 -3.25
CA LEU A 79 -22.81 2.27 -2.17
C LEU A 79 -23.43 3.46 -1.43
N LYS A 80 -24.47 4.09 -1.98
CA LYS A 80 -25.15 5.25 -1.40
C LYS A 80 -25.54 5.10 0.08
N PRO A 81 -26.04 3.95 0.57
CA PRO A 81 -26.37 3.80 1.98
C PRO A 81 -25.17 3.86 2.93
N ARG A 82 -23.96 3.78 2.41
CA ARG A 82 -22.72 3.75 3.18
C ARG A 82 -22.02 5.10 3.30
N PHE A 83 -22.48 6.11 2.54
CA PHE A 83 -21.94 7.47 2.53
C PHE A 83 -23.05 8.47 2.84
N GLU A 84 -22.67 9.63 3.37
CA GLU A 84 -23.65 10.70 3.63
C GLU A 84 -24.22 11.28 2.33
N LYS A 85 -23.40 11.31 1.26
CA LYS A 85 -23.79 11.86 -0.05
C LYS A 85 -23.05 11.16 -1.19
N VAL A 86 -23.77 10.86 -2.27
CA VAL A 86 -23.21 10.52 -3.59
C VAL A 86 -23.27 11.78 -4.44
N TYR A 87 -22.15 12.11 -5.07
CA TYR A 87 -21.98 13.33 -5.84
C TYR A 87 -22.19 13.08 -7.33
N ALA A 88 -22.61 14.12 -8.07
CA ALA A 88 -22.79 14.05 -9.51
C ALA A 88 -21.45 14.15 -10.26
N SER A 89 -20.45 14.80 -9.64
CA SER A 89 -19.12 14.94 -10.23
C SER A 89 -18.01 14.84 -9.17
N PRO A 90 -16.78 14.48 -9.58
CA PRO A 90 -15.64 14.46 -8.67
C PRO A 90 -15.27 15.87 -8.17
N GLU A 91 -15.48 16.91 -8.96
CA GLU A 91 -15.21 18.30 -8.59
C GLU A 91 -16.10 18.75 -7.42
N GLU A 92 -17.38 18.39 -7.45
CA GLU A 92 -18.31 18.68 -6.35
C GLU A 92 -17.90 17.94 -5.08
N LEU A 93 -17.53 16.65 -5.20
CA LEU A 93 -17.04 15.85 -4.08
C LEU A 93 -15.80 16.50 -3.45
N ILE A 94 -14.80 16.85 -4.27
CA ILE A 94 -13.55 17.47 -3.82
C ILE A 94 -13.85 18.76 -3.07
N ARG A 95 -14.71 19.63 -3.62
CA ARG A 95 -15.06 20.92 -3.01
C ARG A 95 -15.67 20.76 -1.62
N GLU A 96 -16.55 19.79 -1.43
CA GLU A 96 -17.30 19.58 -0.19
C GLU A 96 -16.61 18.67 0.84
N SER A 97 -15.47 18.06 0.48
CA SER A 97 -14.67 17.22 1.35
C SER A 97 -13.56 18.02 2.06
N ASP A 98 -13.12 17.55 3.21
CA ASP A 98 -11.94 18.08 3.91
C ASP A 98 -10.66 17.38 3.44
N VAL A 99 -10.74 16.09 3.10
CA VAL A 99 -9.67 15.23 2.61
C VAL A 99 -10.21 14.29 1.53
N VAL A 100 -9.34 13.80 0.64
CA VAL A 100 -9.76 12.99 -0.52
C VAL A 100 -9.01 11.64 -0.54
N SER A 101 -9.76 10.55 -0.71
CA SER A 101 -9.23 9.20 -1.00
C SER A 101 -9.50 8.88 -2.46
N ILE A 102 -8.44 8.61 -3.23
CA ILE A 102 -8.53 8.26 -4.65
C ILE A 102 -8.20 6.78 -4.78
N GLU A 103 -9.20 6.01 -5.16
CA GLU A 103 -9.18 4.55 -5.33
C GLU A 103 -9.75 4.17 -6.69
N TYR A 104 -9.43 4.97 -7.70
CA TYR A 104 -9.99 4.84 -9.03
C TYR A 104 -9.30 3.71 -9.80
N PRO A 105 -10.04 2.76 -10.40
CA PRO A 105 -9.45 1.58 -11.05
C PRO A 105 -8.51 1.90 -12.21
N ASP A 106 -8.80 2.94 -12.99
CA ASP A 106 -7.87 3.44 -14.00
C ASP A 106 -6.88 4.42 -13.36
N PHE A 107 -5.79 3.88 -12.84
CA PHE A 107 -4.76 4.65 -12.16
C PHE A 107 -4.04 5.68 -13.06
N ARG A 108 -4.22 5.63 -14.39
CA ARG A 108 -3.70 6.65 -15.31
C ARG A 108 -4.43 7.98 -15.10
N ARG A 109 -5.69 7.91 -14.66
CA ARG A 109 -6.55 9.06 -14.40
C ARG A 109 -6.38 9.64 -12.99
N THR A 110 -5.54 9.07 -12.14
CA THR A 110 -5.35 9.53 -10.76
C THR A 110 -5.03 11.03 -10.68
N ILE A 111 -4.21 11.54 -11.60
CA ILE A 111 -3.84 12.96 -11.65
C ILE A 111 -5.04 13.88 -11.93
N GLU A 112 -6.04 13.43 -12.69
CA GLU A 112 -7.25 14.21 -12.98
C GLU A 112 -8.01 14.58 -11.71
N PHE A 113 -7.97 13.71 -10.70
CA PHE A 113 -8.62 13.89 -9.41
C PHE A 113 -7.69 14.48 -8.35
N ALA A 114 -6.42 14.07 -8.35
CA ALA A 114 -5.45 14.53 -7.38
C ALA A 114 -5.08 16.00 -7.56
N ALA A 115 -4.91 16.46 -8.81
CA ALA A 115 -4.50 17.84 -9.09
C ALA A 115 -5.49 18.87 -8.53
N PRO A 116 -6.80 18.84 -8.84
CA PRO A 116 -7.75 19.80 -8.28
C PRO A 116 -7.92 19.69 -6.76
N ALA A 117 -7.75 18.50 -6.17
CA ALA A 117 -7.78 18.34 -4.72
C ALA A 117 -6.58 19.03 -4.06
N LEU A 118 -5.37 18.81 -4.57
CA LEU A 118 -4.15 19.45 -4.08
C LEU A 118 -4.20 20.98 -4.22
N GLU A 119 -4.70 21.49 -5.35
CA GLU A 119 -4.87 22.92 -5.63
C GLU A 119 -5.85 23.60 -4.66
N GLN A 120 -6.89 22.85 -4.22
CA GLN A 120 -7.84 23.32 -3.21
C GLN A 120 -7.36 23.09 -1.76
N GLY A 121 -6.13 22.67 -1.54
CA GLY A 121 -5.59 22.47 -0.21
C GLY A 121 -6.12 21.22 0.49
N LYS A 122 -6.67 20.24 -0.23
CA LYS A 122 -7.21 19.01 0.34
C LYS A 122 -6.13 17.93 0.38
N PRO A 123 -5.73 17.40 1.56
CA PRO A 123 -4.84 16.24 1.63
C PRO A 123 -5.38 15.07 0.82
N VAL A 124 -4.50 14.42 0.06
CA VAL A 124 -4.87 13.35 -0.87
C VAL A 124 -4.20 12.04 -0.48
N PHE A 125 -4.98 11.00 -0.25
CA PHE A 125 -4.53 9.63 -0.28
C PHE A 125 -4.82 9.01 -1.64
N VAL A 126 -3.85 8.28 -2.18
CA VAL A 126 -3.99 7.54 -3.42
C VAL A 126 -3.72 6.06 -3.14
N ASP A 127 -4.66 5.21 -3.49
CA ASP A 127 -4.44 3.77 -3.45
C ASP A 127 -3.39 3.36 -4.50
N ARG A 128 -2.72 2.25 -4.27
CA ARG A 128 -1.70 1.71 -5.18
C ARG A 128 -2.30 1.17 -6.49
N PRO A 129 -1.58 1.28 -7.62
CA PRO A 129 -0.33 2.01 -7.79
C PRO A 129 -0.52 3.52 -7.70
N PHE A 130 0.54 4.27 -7.34
CA PHE A 130 0.45 5.73 -7.13
C PHE A 130 -0.15 6.47 -8.32
N THR A 131 0.26 6.14 -9.55
CA THR A 131 -0.32 6.65 -10.80
C THR A 131 0.17 5.84 -11.99
N GLY A 132 -0.19 6.25 -13.21
CA GLY A 132 0.13 5.52 -14.44
C GLY A 132 1.51 5.81 -15.04
N SER A 133 2.10 6.99 -14.85
CA SER A 133 3.34 7.40 -15.52
C SER A 133 4.29 8.18 -14.63
N ILE A 134 5.55 8.28 -15.05
CA ILE A 134 6.56 9.11 -14.39
C ILE A 134 6.16 10.59 -14.39
N TYR A 135 5.63 11.09 -15.50
CA TYR A 135 5.14 12.47 -15.59
C TYR A 135 4.06 12.76 -14.54
N SER A 136 3.04 11.91 -14.47
CA SER A 136 1.93 12.10 -13.52
C SER A 136 2.40 12.04 -12.08
N ALA A 137 3.31 11.13 -11.76
CA ALA A 137 3.88 11.00 -10.41
C ALA A 137 4.64 12.28 -10.01
N GLN A 138 5.54 12.76 -10.87
CA GLN A 138 6.30 13.98 -10.61
C GLN A 138 5.36 15.19 -10.49
N ARG A 139 4.39 15.31 -11.41
CA ARG A 139 3.44 16.42 -11.40
C ARG A 139 2.60 16.49 -10.14
N MET A 140 2.11 15.35 -9.64
CA MET A 140 1.35 15.32 -8.37
C MET A 140 2.21 15.73 -7.18
N VAL A 141 3.47 15.31 -7.13
CA VAL A 141 4.40 15.71 -6.07
C VAL A 141 4.72 17.21 -6.17
N ASP A 142 4.92 17.74 -7.37
CA ASP A 142 5.17 19.18 -7.57
C ASP A 142 3.97 20.04 -7.14
N LEU A 143 2.74 19.58 -7.44
CA LEU A 143 1.52 20.24 -6.97
C LEU A 143 1.41 20.19 -5.45
N ALA A 144 1.70 19.03 -4.84
CA ALA A 144 1.70 18.88 -3.39
C ALA A 144 2.67 19.88 -2.70
N LYS A 145 3.89 20.02 -3.26
CA LYS A 145 4.89 21.00 -2.80
C LYS A 145 4.41 22.43 -3.05
N LYS A 146 3.93 22.75 -4.25
CA LYS A 146 3.49 24.09 -4.66
C LYS A 146 2.37 24.63 -3.78
N TYR A 147 1.37 23.79 -3.50
CA TYR A 147 0.19 24.19 -2.72
C TYR A 147 0.31 23.88 -1.22
N ASN A 148 1.46 23.40 -0.77
CA ASN A 148 1.69 22.93 0.60
C ASN A 148 0.57 22.00 1.09
N THR A 149 0.16 21.10 0.21
CA THR A 149 -0.94 20.15 0.44
C THR A 149 -0.40 18.74 0.32
N PRO A 150 -0.39 17.94 1.39
CA PRO A 150 0.28 16.66 1.36
C PRO A 150 -0.47 15.62 0.52
N ILE A 151 0.32 14.78 -0.16
CA ILE A 151 -0.14 13.59 -0.85
C ILE A 151 0.54 12.35 -0.27
N MET A 152 -0.20 11.27 -0.19
CA MET A 152 0.28 9.97 0.31
C MET A 152 -0.20 8.85 -0.61
N SER A 153 0.68 7.91 -0.91
CA SER A 153 0.33 6.58 -1.40
C SER A 153 1.15 5.56 -0.65
N ALA A 154 0.56 4.43 -0.30
CA ALA A 154 1.24 3.41 0.49
C ALA A 154 0.71 2.00 0.18
N SER A 155 1.58 1.01 0.36
CA SER A 155 1.21 -0.39 0.50
C SER A 155 0.91 -0.71 1.97
N SER A 156 -0.11 -1.52 2.24
CA SER A 156 -0.35 -1.99 3.61
C SER A 156 0.84 -2.74 4.20
N LEU A 157 1.68 -3.37 3.36
CA LEU A 157 2.86 -4.10 3.83
C LEU A 157 3.98 -3.19 4.34
N GLU A 158 4.18 -2.04 3.72
CA GLU A 158 5.21 -1.09 4.18
C GLU A 158 4.86 -0.37 5.49
N LEU A 159 3.68 -0.64 6.04
CA LEU A 159 3.20 -0.08 7.30
C LEU A 159 3.09 -1.12 8.42
N GLN A 160 3.54 -2.35 8.17
CA GLN A 160 3.42 -3.43 9.15
C GLN A 160 4.29 -3.21 10.39
N PRO A 161 3.80 -3.61 11.57
CA PRO A 161 4.48 -3.37 12.84
C PRO A 161 5.81 -4.12 12.98
N GLN A 162 6.09 -5.10 12.12
CA GLN A 162 7.36 -5.84 12.11
C GLN A 162 8.53 -5.06 11.49
N LEU A 163 8.29 -3.97 10.76
CA LEU A 163 9.36 -3.21 10.09
C LEU A 163 10.49 -2.73 11.02
N PRO A 164 10.21 -2.21 12.22
CA PRO A 164 11.28 -1.85 13.15
C PRO A 164 12.16 -3.05 13.54
N GLU A 165 11.58 -4.22 13.82
CA GLU A 165 12.32 -5.45 14.13
C GLU A 165 13.21 -5.86 12.94
N ILE A 166 12.67 -5.80 11.71
CA ILE A 166 13.43 -6.14 10.50
C ILE A 166 14.65 -5.24 10.35
N ARG A 167 14.49 -3.94 10.53
CA ARG A 167 15.58 -2.96 10.42
C ARG A 167 16.65 -3.17 11.50
N GLU A 168 16.24 -3.31 12.73
CA GLU A 168 17.14 -3.56 13.86
C GLU A 168 17.95 -4.86 13.65
N TRP A 169 17.28 -5.93 13.21
CA TRP A 169 17.94 -7.19 12.92
C TRP A 169 18.96 -7.03 11.77
N ALA A 170 18.60 -6.33 10.68
CA ALA A 170 19.50 -6.10 9.55
C ALA A 170 20.72 -5.27 9.98
N GLU A 171 20.55 -4.21 10.76
CA GLU A 171 21.66 -3.40 11.30
C GLU A 171 22.60 -4.21 12.16
N LYS A 172 22.07 -5.06 13.04
CA LYS A 172 22.85 -5.93 13.95
C LYS A 172 23.69 -6.95 13.20
N ASN A 173 23.18 -7.50 12.09
CA ASN A 173 23.84 -8.59 11.36
C ASN A 173 24.77 -8.11 10.24
N GLY A 174 24.95 -6.81 10.09
CA GLY A 174 25.92 -6.19 9.18
C GLY A 174 25.31 -5.82 7.85
N PRO A 175 26.12 -5.48 6.83
CA PRO A 175 25.60 -5.03 5.57
C PRO A 175 24.70 -6.10 4.91
N VAL A 176 23.54 -5.65 4.43
CA VAL A 176 22.67 -6.46 3.58
C VAL A 176 23.29 -6.51 2.19
N PHE A 177 23.42 -7.69 1.62
CA PHE A 177 23.90 -7.86 0.23
C PHE A 177 22.82 -8.42 -0.71
N SER A 178 21.80 -9.11 -0.18
CA SER A 178 20.63 -9.44 -1.00
C SER A 178 19.36 -9.65 -0.16
N TYR A 179 18.21 -9.66 -0.83
CA TYR A 179 16.95 -10.09 -0.25
C TYR A 179 16.05 -10.77 -1.27
N SER A 180 15.10 -11.55 -0.78
CA SER A 180 14.00 -12.12 -1.55
C SER A 180 12.68 -11.74 -0.89
N CYS A 181 11.83 -10.99 -1.58
CA CYS A 181 10.51 -10.58 -1.09
C CYS A 181 9.44 -11.24 -1.94
N TYR A 182 8.44 -11.88 -1.31
CA TYR A 182 7.38 -12.62 -2.00
C TYR A 182 6.01 -12.07 -1.67
N CYS A 183 5.19 -11.99 -2.73
CA CYS A 183 3.77 -11.70 -2.68
C CYS A 183 3.00 -12.82 -3.40
N PRO A 184 2.03 -13.49 -2.77
CA PRO A 184 1.09 -14.32 -3.47
C PRO A 184 0.26 -13.45 -4.41
N GLU A 185 -0.14 -13.96 -5.55
CA GLU A 185 -0.93 -13.28 -6.58
C GLU A 185 -0.09 -12.66 -7.72
N PRO A 186 -0.26 -13.17 -8.95
CA PRO A 186 0.58 -12.80 -10.09
C PRO A 186 0.08 -11.56 -10.84
N MET A 187 -0.41 -10.54 -10.13
CA MET A 187 -0.91 -9.30 -10.74
C MET A 187 0.14 -8.19 -10.72
N PHE A 188 0.64 -7.80 -11.88
CA PHE A 188 1.74 -6.86 -12.01
C PHE A 188 1.50 -5.54 -11.26
N VAL A 189 0.50 -4.76 -11.69
CA VAL A 189 0.29 -3.39 -11.18
C VAL A 189 -0.22 -3.33 -9.74
N TRP A 190 -0.75 -4.44 -9.23
CA TRP A 190 -1.31 -4.48 -7.89
C TRP A 190 -0.37 -5.12 -6.87
N MET A 191 0.43 -6.10 -7.27
CA MET A 191 1.23 -6.87 -6.34
C MET A 191 2.70 -6.46 -6.28
N PHE A 192 3.32 -6.05 -7.41
CA PHE A 192 4.67 -5.50 -7.34
C PHE A 192 4.82 -4.26 -6.44
N PRO A 193 3.84 -3.33 -6.37
CA PRO A 193 3.92 -2.25 -5.38
C PRO A 193 4.06 -2.75 -3.93
N HIS A 194 3.44 -3.88 -3.58
CA HIS A 194 3.57 -4.44 -2.24
C HIS A 194 5.00 -4.86 -1.93
N VAL A 195 5.61 -5.67 -2.78
CA VAL A 195 6.96 -6.19 -2.52
C VAL A 195 8.02 -5.11 -2.66
N ILE A 196 7.92 -4.23 -3.66
CA ILE A 196 8.86 -3.11 -3.85
C ILE A 196 8.80 -2.14 -2.66
N ASN A 197 7.61 -1.71 -2.29
CA ASN A 197 7.44 -0.75 -1.20
C ASN A 197 7.84 -1.34 0.14
N PHE A 198 7.55 -2.62 0.39
CA PHE A 198 7.94 -3.30 1.61
C PHE A 198 9.46 -3.42 1.73
N ALA A 199 10.13 -3.89 0.67
CA ALA A 199 11.59 -3.97 0.65
C ALA A 199 12.24 -2.59 0.81
N HIS A 200 11.72 -1.58 0.12
CA HIS A 200 12.17 -0.19 0.27
C HIS A 200 11.98 0.32 1.71
N ALA A 201 10.83 0.04 2.32
CA ALA A 201 10.56 0.42 3.70
C ALA A 201 11.47 -0.32 4.69
N ALA A 202 11.78 -1.58 4.45
CA ALA A 202 12.64 -2.39 5.31
C ALA A 202 14.13 -2.02 5.20
N LEU A 203 14.62 -1.81 3.98
CA LEU A 203 16.06 -1.72 3.68
C LEU A 203 16.51 -0.32 3.23
N GLY A 204 15.58 0.60 3.04
CA GLY A 204 15.82 1.96 2.55
C GLY A 204 15.91 2.06 1.03
N GLY A 205 15.99 3.30 0.54
CA GLY A 205 16.07 3.65 -0.88
C GLY A 205 17.46 3.43 -1.51
N GLY A 206 17.64 4.01 -2.70
CA GLY A 206 18.87 3.92 -3.47
C GLY A 206 18.80 2.85 -4.57
N ILE A 207 17.59 2.54 -5.06
CA ILE A 207 17.40 1.62 -6.19
C ILE A 207 18.03 2.25 -7.45
N ASP A 208 18.84 1.48 -8.14
CA ASP A 208 19.57 1.92 -9.33
C ASP A 208 18.94 1.38 -10.61
N THR A 209 18.74 0.06 -10.69
CA THR A 209 18.17 -0.59 -11.87
C THR A 209 17.07 -1.57 -11.50
N ALA A 210 16.19 -1.85 -12.47
CA ALA A 210 15.22 -2.93 -12.42
C ALA A 210 15.35 -3.84 -13.63
N TYR A 211 15.23 -5.16 -13.42
CA TYR A 211 15.15 -6.16 -14.47
C TYR A 211 13.98 -7.10 -14.22
N PHE A 212 13.14 -7.28 -15.23
CA PHE A 212 11.97 -8.16 -15.18
C PHE A 212 12.26 -9.53 -15.81
N SER A 213 11.78 -10.58 -15.15
CA SER A 213 11.75 -11.93 -15.69
C SER A 213 10.50 -12.67 -15.25
N GLY A 214 9.95 -13.49 -16.12
CA GLY A 214 8.80 -14.34 -15.79
C GLY A 214 7.54 -14.02 -16.60
N ASP A 215 6.42 -14.59 -16.13
CA ASP A 215 5.09 -14.39 -16.69
C ASP A 215 4.14 -13.81 -15.65
N TYR A 216 3.12 -13.08 -16.08
CA TYR A 216 2.20 -12.40 -15.18
C TYR A 216 0.89 -12.06 -15.88
N ILE A 217 -0.13 -11.73 -15.09
CA ILE A 217 -1.43 -11.31 -15.59
C ILE A 217 -1.48 -9.77 -15.66
N ILE A 218 -1.70 -9.22 -16.85
CA ILE A 218 -2.11 -7.84 -17.03
C ILE A 218 -3.63 -7.75 -17.16
N GLU A 219 -4.22 -8.75 -17.83
CA GLU A 219 -5.64 -8.73 -18.19
C GLU A 219 -6.47 -9.48 -17.16
N MET A 220 -7.23 -8.75 -16.38
CA MET A 220 -8.14 -9.30 -15.37
C MET A 220 -9.41 -9.93 -15.98
N GLY A 221 -9.74 -9.61 -17.25
CA GLY A 221 -10.95 -10.09 -17.91
C GLY A 221 -11.00 -11.60 -18.19
N THR A 222 -9.88 -12.29 -18.13
CA THR A 222 -9.82 -13.76 -18.25
C THR A 222 -10.00 -14.48 -16.92
N ILE A 223 -10.03 -13.75 -15.81
CA ILE A 223 -10.13 -14.32 -14.47
C ILE A 223 -11.60 -14.39 -14.09
N ARG A 224 -12.17 -15.57 -14.20
CA ARG A 224 -13.60 -15.80 -14.02
C ARG A 224 -14.01 -16.08 -12.57
N SER A 225 -15.12 -15.44 -12.21
CA SER A 225 -16.30 -15.90 -11.44
C SER A 225 -16.19 -16.39 -10.01
N GLU A 226 -15.05 -16.79 -9.46
CA GLU A 226 -14.93 -17.12 -8.06
C GLU A 226 -13.84 -16.28 -7.41
N PRO A 227 -14.17 -15.33 -6.51
CA PRO A 227 -13.20 -14.43 -5.88
C PRO A 227 -12.04 -15.11 -5.15
N GLN A 228 -12.20 -16.38 -4.82
CA GLN A 228 -11.21 -17.17 -4.06
C GLN A 228 -10.28 -18.03 -4.93
N LYS A 229 -10.48 -18.05 -6.26
CA LYS A 229 -9.71 -18.90 -7.20
C LYS A 229 -9.27 -18.18 -8.47
N TRP A 230 -9.32 -16.88 -8.48
CA TRP A 230 -9.03 -16.06 -9.66
C TRP A 230 -7.60 -16.17 -10.20
N TRP A 231 -6.64 -16.69 -9.42
CA TRP A 231 -5.27 -16.99 -9.85
C TRP A 231 -5.09 -18.38 -10.47
N TYR A 232 -6.14 -19.22 -10.49
CA TYR A 232 -6.06 -20.57 -11.02
C TYR A 232 -7.07 -20.80 -12.13
N GLU A 233 -6.64 -20.69 -13.37
CA GLU A 233 -7.39 -21.22 -14.52
C GLU A 233 -6.98 -22.67 -14.78
N PRO A 234 -7.90 -23.66 -14.75
CA PRO A 234 -7.60 -25.01 -15.19
C PRO A 234 -7.11 -25.00 -16.66
N GLY A 235 -5.86 -25.41 -16.88
CA GLY A 235 -5.27 -25.48 -18.21
C GLY A 235 -4.35 -24.32 -18.61
N ARG A 236 -4.28 -23.24 -17.81
CA ARG A 236 -3.28 -22.18 -17.95
C ARG A 236 -2.53 -21.98 -16.62
N PRO A 237 -1.41 -22.65 -16.41
CA PRO A 237 -0.60 -22.39 -15.24
C PRO A 237 -0.14 -20.94 -15.30
N LEU A 238 -0.53 -20.15 -14.30
CA LEU A 238 -0.01 -18.81 -14.12
C LEU A 238 1.42 -18.91 -13.63
N GLY A 239 2.33 -18.31 -14.37
CA GLY A 239 3.75 -18.24 -14.00
C GLY A 239 3.99 -17.30 -12.83
N ALA A 240 5.15 -17.42 -12.24
CA ALA A 240 5.69 -16.42 -11.34
C ALA A 240 6.43 -15.34 -12.15
N ALA A 241 6.38 -14.10 -11.63
CA ALA A 241 7.18 -13.01 -12.16
C ALA A 241 8.12 -12.46 -11.09
N VAL A 242 9.29 -12.02 -11.51
CA VAL A 242 10.34 -11.46 -10.65
C VAL A 242 10.76 -10.10 -11.18
N SER A 243 10.83 -9.11 -10.28
CA SER A 243 11.57 -7.88 -10.50
C SER A 243 12.87 -7.94 -9.72
N LEU A 244 13.99 -8.01 -10.42
CA LEU A 244 15.33 -7.89 -9.83
C LEU A 244 15.66 -6.40 -9.70
N LEU A 245 15.89 -5.94 -8.49
CA LEU A 245 16.32 -4.57 -8.21
C LEU A 245 17.79 -4.58 -7.80
N THR A 246 18.60 -3.73 -8.43
CA THR A 246 19.97 -3.47 -8.00
C THR A 246 20.00 -2.10 -7.33
N TYR A 247 20.68 -2.01 -6.21
CA TYR A 247 20.81 -0.75 -5.46
C TYR A 247 22.18 -0.11 -5.73
N LYS A 248 22.24 1.20 -5.68
CA LYS A 248 23.52 1.92 -5.71
C LYS A 248 24.40 1.48 -4.53
N PRO A 249 25.72 1.36 -4.72
CA PRO A 249 26.63 1.03 -3.63
C PRO A 249 26.46 2.03 -2.48
N ARG A 250 26.36 1.53 -1.25
CA ARG A 250 26.35 2.34 -0.04
C ARG A 250 27.76 2.39 0.53
N ALA A 251 28.11 3.47 1.25
CA ALA A 251 29.47 3.71 1.76
C ALA A 251 30.11 2.44 2.36
N GLY A 252 31.14 1.89 1.71
CA GLY A 252 31.87 0.71 2.15
C GLY A 252 31.18 -0.64 1.97
N ASN A 253 29.98 -0.68 1.36
CA ASN A 253 29.20 -1.93 1.18
C ASN A 253 28.97 -2.21 -0.31
N PRO A 254 28.87 -3.49 -0.72
CA PRO A 254 28.48 -3.85 -2.08
C PRO A 254 27.04 -3.42 -2.37
N PRO A 255 26.67 -3.33 -3.67
CA PRO A 255 25.27 -3.12 -4.05
C PRO A 255 24.38 -4.24 -3.50
N ILE A 256 23.18 -3.87 -3.04
CA ILE A 256 22.15 -4.85 -2.69
C ILE A 256 21.52 -5.36 -3.99
N ILE A 257 21.29 -6.67 -4.07
CA ILE A 257 20.49 -7.29 -5.13
C ILE A 257 19.19 -7.82 -4.51
N GLY A 258 18.07 -7.30 -4.96
CA GLY A 258 16.76 -7.66 -4.45
C GLY A 258 15.91 -8.42 -5.45
N MET A 259 15.34 -9.54 -5.03
CA MET A 259 14.36 -10.30 -5.79
C MET A 259 12.96 -10.04 -5.25
N ASN A 260 12.12 -9.39 -6.05
CA ASN A 260 10.73 -9.12 -5.72
C ASN A 260 9.85 -10.05 -6.54
N HIS A 261 9.23 -11.03 -5.89
CA HIS A 261 8.47 -12.08 -6.54
C HIS A 261 6.97 -11.81 -6.41
N ILE A 262 6.24 -12.05 -7.50
CA ILE A 262 4.80 -12.26 -7.47
C ILE A 262 4.50 -13.62 -8.11
N GLY A 263 3.57 -14.37 -7.55
CA GLY A 263 3.30 -15.71 -8.09
C GLY A 263 2.00 -16.31 -7.62
N PRO A 264 1.53 -17.38 -8.29
CA PRO A 264 0.35 -18.10 -7.88
C PRO A 264 0.64 -18.89 -6.59
N GLY A 265 -0.29 -18.87 -5.67
CA GLY A 265 -0.25 -19.76 -4.52
C GLY A 265 -0.77 -19.11 -3.24
N PRO A 266 -1.26 -19.94 -2.31
CA PRO A 266 -1.54 -19.48 -0.97
C PRO A 266 -0.21 -19.31 -0.24
N GLY A 267 0.04 -18.16 0.31
CA GLY A 267 1.22 -17.96 1.12
C GLY A 267 1.16 -16.62 1.84
N PRO A 268 1.87 -16.49 2.95
CA PRO A 268 2.03 -15.20 3.56
C PRO A 268 2.95 -14.33 2.69
N TYR A 269 2.83 -13.01 2.82
CA TYR A 269 3.92 -12.15 2.42
C TYR A 269 5.13 -12.40 3.30
N HIS A 270 6.30 -12.47 2.70
CA HIS A 270 7.52 -12.59 3.47
C HIS A 270 8.69 -11.89 2.79
N ILE A 271 9.68 -11.54 3.57
CA ILE A 271 10.97 -11.08 3.09
C ILE A 271 12.08 -11.88 3.78
N HIS A 272 12.91 -12.52 2.97
CA HIS A 272 14.14 -13.15 3.43
C HIS A 272 15.31 -12.20 3.16
N ILE A 273 16.10 -11.90 4.17
CA ILE A 273 17.21 -10.95 4.08
C ILE A 273 18.53 -11.68 4.36
N TYR A 274 19.51 -11.44 3.51
CA TYR A 274 20.86 -11.98 3.61
C TYR A 274 21.84 -10.87 4.01
N CYS A 275 22.37 -10.97 5.23
CA CYS A 275 23.36 -10.07 5.78
C CYS A 275 24.74 -10.78 5.88
N ALA A 276 25.78 -10.00 6.16
CA ALA A 276 27.14 -10.53 6.26
C ALA A 276 27.31 -11.59 7.36
N ARG A 277 26.54 -11.54 8.46
CA ARG A 277 26.68 -12.43 9.61
C ARG A 277 25.59 -13.49 9.71
N ASP A 278 24.40 -13.25 9.12
CA ASP A 278 23.26 -14.15 9.26
C ASP A 278 22.24 -13.89 8.15
N SER A 279 21.28 -14.82 7.98
CA SER A 279 20.13 -14.63 7.11
C SER A 279 18.84 -15.01 7.84
N LYS A 280 17.74 -14.29 7.58
CA LYS A 280 16.48 -14.50 8.26
C LYS A 280 15.29 -14.25 7.36
N ASP A 281 14.27 -15.09 7.52
CA ASP A 281 12.95 -14.91 6.92
C ASP A 281 12.00 -14.21 7.90
N PHE A 282 11.32 -13.18 7.40
CA PHE A 282 10.30 -12.45 8.14
C PHE A 282 8.96 -12.61 7.44
N VAL A 283 8.03 -13.26 8.12
CA VAL A 283 6.66 -13.43 7.64
C VAL A 283 5.82 -12.22 8.05
N VAL A 284 5.20 -11.58 7.05
CA VAL A 284 4.39 -10.38 7.24
C VAL A 284 3.00 -10.61 6.65
N GLY A 285 1.97 -10.55 7.48
CA GLY A 285 0.60 -10.75 7.02
C GLY A 285 0.32 -12.18 6.56
N LYS A 286 -0.20 -13.00 7.46
CA LYS A 286 -0.54 -14.40 7.16
C LYS A 286 -1.78 -14.55 6.29
N ASN A 287 -2.64 -13.55 6.24
CA ASN A 287 -3.86 -13.52 5.46
C ASN A 287 -4.15 -12.07 5.06
N LEU A 288 -4.14 -11.77 3.77
CA LEU A 288 -4.40 -10.44 3.23
C LEU A 288 -5.79 -9.91 3.48
N ASP A 289 -6.76 -10.81 3.51
CA ASP A 289 -8.15 -10.47 3.74
C ASP A 289 -8.43 -10.24 5.24
N ALA A 290 -7.45 -10.48 6.10
CA ALA A 290 -7.61 -10.26 7.52
C ALA A 290 -7.68 -8.75 7.83
N PRO A 291 -8.72 -8.29 8.52
CA PRO A 291 -8.87 -6.88 8.88
C PRO A 291 -7.63 -6.28 9.56
N GLU A 292 -6.85 -7.11 10.25
CA GLU A 292 -5.64 -6.72 10.99
C GLU A 292 -4.55 -6.15 10.06
N VAL A 293 -4.46 -6.61 8.81
CA VAL A 293 -3.47 -6.13 7.82
C VAL A 293 -3.72 -4.66 7.48
N PHE A 294 -4.97 -4.22 7.51
CA PHE A 294 -5.34 -2.84 7.20
C PHE A 294 -5.36 -1.90 8.42
N VAL A 295 -5.23 -2.40 9.64
CA VAL A 295 -5.19 -1.55 10.84
C VAL A 295 -4.02 -0.56 10.80
N PRO A 296 -2.77 -0.95 10.45
CA PRO A 296 -1.68 0.00 10.30
C PRO A 296 -1.96 1.05 9.21
N MET A 297 -2.57 0.66 8.09
CA MET A 297 -2.97 1.59 7.03
C MET A 297 -3.97 2.62 7.54
N LEU A 298 -5.03 2.17 8.19
CA LEU A 298 -6.05 3.05 8.76
C LEU A 298 -5.47 4.04 9.78
N ARG A 299 -4.57 3.56 10.64
CA ARG A 299 -3.86 4.40 11.62
C ARG A 299 -3.02 5.47 10.93
N THR A 300 -2.26 5.07 9.92
CA THR A 300 -1.39 5.96 9.14
C THR A 300 -2.20 6.98 8.33
N MET A 301 -3.28 6.55 7.68
CA MET A 301 -4.19 7.47 6.96
C MET A 301 -4.84 8.47 7.93
N ASN A 302 -5.28 8.02 9.11
CA ASN A 302 -5.85 8.90 10.11
C ASN A 302 -4.84 9.95 10.58
N GLU A 303 -3.60 9.55 10.88
CA GLU A 303 -2.53 10.48 11.24
C GLU A 303 -2.22 11.44 10.09
N PHE A 304 -2.05 10.93 8.88
CA PHE A 304 -1.79 11.73 7.67
C PHE A 304 -2.86 12.81 7.47
N PHE A 305 -4.13 12.44 7.51
CA PHE A 305 -5.24 13.38 7.30
C PHE A 305 -5.36 14.42 8.41
N THR A 306 -5.20 14.00 9.67
CA THR A 306 -5.37 14.90 10.83
C THR A 306 -4.18 15.83 11.06
N THR A 307 -2.95 15.34 10.79
CA THR A 307 -1.72 16.13 11.01
C THR A 307 -1.25 16.87 9.77
N ARG A 308 -1.72 16.49 8.58
CA ARG A 308 -1.27 16.99 7.28
C ARG A 308 0.23 16.80 7.04
N LYS A 309 0.84 15.78 7.64
CA LYS A 309 2.25 15.45 7.45
C LYS A 309 2.41 14.36 6.41
N PRO A 310 3.28 14.51 5.41
CA PRO A 310 3.59 13.43 4.48
C PRO A 310 4.09 12.19 5.24
N LEU A 311 3.71 11.01 4.78
CA LEU A 311 4.15 9.72 5.36
C LEU A 311 5.68 9.57 5.32
N ARG A 312 6.29 10.07 4.24
CA ARG A 312 7.72 9.96 3.94
C ARG A 312 8.16 11.12 3.03
N PRO A 313 9.47 11.34 2.84
CA PRO A 313 9.95 12.23 1.79
C PRO A 313 9.38 11.83 0.42
N TYR A 314 9.00 12.80 -0.38
CA TYR A 314 8.42 12.54 -1.71
C TYR A 314 9.39 11.86 -2.67
N GLU A 315 10.68 12.05 -2.47
CA GLU A 315 11.76 11.39 -3.21
C GLU A 315 11.66 9.86 -3.04
N ALA A 316 11.34 9.38 -1.84
CA ALA A 316 11.13 7.96 -1.56
C ALA A 316 9.85 7.41 -2.23
N LEU A 317 8.77 8.20 -2.25
CA LEU A 317 7.54 7.83 -2.98
C LEU A 317 7.80 7.75 -4.49
N LEU A 318 8.52 8.73 -5.04
CA LEU A 318 8.88 8.74 -6.46
C LEU A 318 9.83 7.60 -6.82
N GLU A 319 10.79 7.25 -5.95
CA GLU A 319 11.71 6.13 -6.17
C GLU A 319 10.95 4.80 -6.24
N GLN A 320 10.03 4.55 -5.31
CA GLN A 320 9.18 3.36 -5.34
C GLN A 320 8.36 3.27 -6.64
N HIS A 321 7.80 4.39 -7.08
CA HIS A 321 7.05 4.43 -8.34
C HIS A 321 7.96 4.24 -9.56
N ARG A 322 9.13 4.86 -9.61
CA ARG A 322 10.13 4.66 -10.67
C ARG A 322 10.59 3.20 -10.75
N ALA A 323 10.83 2.55 -9.62
CA ALA A 323 11.20 1.13 -9.61
C ALA A 323 10.12 0.24 -10.23
N LEU A 324 8.86 0.53 -9.96
CA LEU A 324 7.72 -0.18 -10.57
C LEU A 324 7.64 0.08 -12.09
N VAL A 325 7.79 1.33 -12.53
CA VAL A 325 7.81 1.68 -13.96
C VAL A 325 9.03 1.08 -14.66
N ALA A 326 10.23 1.15 -14.07
CA ALA A 326 11.43 0.53 -14.61
C ALA A 326 11.27 -0.98 -14.79
N THR A 327 10.59 -1.64 -13.85
CA THR A 327 10.24 -3.06 -13.96
C THR A 327 9.37 -3.32 -15.20
N ASN A 328 8.37 -2.47 -15.47
CA ASN A 328 7.56 -2.57 -16.69
C ASN A 328 8.37 -2.28 -17.96
N MET A 329 9.20 -1.25 -17.96
CA MET A 329 10.03 -0.92 -19.12
C MET A 329 11.05 -2.03 -19.41
N SER A 330 11.60 -2.66 -18.36
CA SER A 330 12.45 -3.85 -18.52
C SER A 330 11.70 -5.02 -19.16
N ARG A 331 10.46 -5.25 -18.78
CA ARG A 331 9.60 -6.25 -19.41
C ARG A 331 9.43 -6.00 -20.92
N ILE A 332 9.21 -4.73 -21.30
CA ILE A 332 9.01 -4.36 -22.71
C ILE A 332 10.31 -4.49 -23.51
N THR A 333 11.43 -4.07 -22.93
CA THR A 333 12.71 -3.99 -23.63
C THR A 333 13.56 -5.26 -23.53
N GLY A 334 13.25 -6.16 -22.60
CA GLY A 334 14.07 -7.35 -22.29
C GLY A 334 15.42 -7.03 -21.66
N ARG A 335 15.63 -5.82 -21.15
CA ARG A 335 16.91 -5.33 -20.61
C ARG A 335 16.71 -4.73 -19.23
N ALA A 336 17.78 -4.67 -18.43
CA ALA A 336 17.79 -3.88 -17.21
C ALA A 336 17.59 -2.39 -17.53
N VAL A 337 16.76 -1.71 -16.75
CA VAL A 337 16.42 -0.29 -16.91
C VAL A 337 16.87 0.47 -15.67
N ALA A 338 17.70 1.48 -15.87
CA ALA A 338 18.11 2.39 -14.79
C ALA A 338 16.95 3.34 -14.44
N LEU A 339 16.72 3.58 -13.15
CA LEU A 339 15.66 4.48 -12.71
C LEU A 339 15.87 5.91 -13.21
N ASP A 340 17.13 6.33 -13.31
CA ASP A 340 17.51 7.68 -13.79
C ASP A 340 17.34 7.84 -15.31
N SER A 341 17.16 6.75 -16.06
CA SER A 341 16.93 6.78 -17.53
C SER A 341 15.45 6.93 -17.91
N LEU A 342 14.54 6.86 -16.92
CA LEU A 342 13.10 6.94 -17.20
C LEU A 342 12.69 8.35 -17.60
N GLY A 343 11.98 8.42 -18.74
CA GLY A 343 11.35 9.65 -19.23
C GLY A 343 9.93 9.82 -18.73
N GLY A 344 9.35 11.01 -18.96
CA GLY A 344 7.99 11.33 -18.51
C GLY A 344 6.92 10.39 -19.07
N GLU A 345 7.11 9.91 -20.30
CA GLU A 345 6.16 9.03 -21.00
C GLU A 345 6.23 7.57 -20.55
N ASP A 346 7.28 7.17 -19.82
CA ASP A 346 7.39 5.82 -19.30
C ASP A 346 6.29 5.55 -18.28
N SER A 347 5.61 4.41 -18.43
CA SER A 347 4.36 4.15 -17.76
C SER A 347 4.17 2.69 -17.35
N LEU A 348 3.17 2.47 -16.50
CA LEU A 348 2.69 1.15 -16.12
C LEU A 348 1.80 0.55 -17.20
N PRO A 349 1.73 -0.79 -17.29
CA PRO A 349 0.77 -1.45 -18.16
C PRO A 349 -0.64 -1.23 -17.61
N TYR A 350 -1.59 -0.95 -18.50
CA TYR A 350 -3.00 -0.85 -18.14
C TYR A 350 -3.86 -1.67 -19.12
N SER A 351 -4.82 -2.39 -18.58
CA SER A 351 -5.89 -3.00 -19.35
C SER A 351 -7.26 -2.51 -18.86
N PRO A 352 -8.18 -2.10 -19.76
CA PRO A 352 -9.55 -1.76 -19.38
C PRO A 352 -10.27 -2.86 -18.60
N SER A 353 -9.89 -4.12 -18.82
CA SER A 353 -10.44 -5.27 -18.10
C SER A 353 -10.27 -5.21 -16.57
N ILE A 354 -9.31 -4.42 -16.07
CA ILE A 354 -9.13 -4.18 -14.62
C ILE A 354 -10.36 -3.45 -14.06
N LYS A 355 -10.79 -2.39 -14.75
CA LYS A 355 -11.98 -1.63 -14.36
C LYS A 355 -13.24 -2.51 -14.50
N ASP A 356 -13.39 -3.18 -15.62
CA ASP A 356 -14.55 -4.04 -15.90
C ASP A 356 -14.69 -5.17 -14.87
N TRP A 357 -13.57 -5.74 -14.43
CA TRP A 357 -13.56 -6.78 -13.40
C TRP A 357 -13.98 -6.24 -12.02
N LEU A 358 -13.43 -5.09 -11.60
CA LEU A 358 -13.84 -4.44 -10.35
C LEU A 358 -15.31 -4.04 -10.38
N ASP A 359 -15.78 -3.44 -11.46
CA ASP A 359 -17.17 -3.08 -11.64
C ASP A 359 -18.08 -4.31 -11.49
N ALA A 360 -17.70 -5.44 -12.10
CA ALA A 360 -18.45 -6.69 -12.01
C ALA A 360 -18.52 -7.26 -10.58
N ILE A 361 -17.46 -7.12 -9.78
CA ILE A 361 -17.46 -7.51 -8.35
C ILE A 361 -18.46 -6.66 -7.58
N TYR A 362 -18.46 -5.36 -7.81
CA TYR A 362 -19.38 -4.44 -7.13
C TYR A 362 -20.82 -4.53 -7.63
N MET A 363 -21.06 -5.06 -8.84
CA MET A 363 -22.41 -5.25 -9.37
C MET A 363 -23.09 -6.53 -8.85
N LYS A 364 -22.33 -7.55 -8.41
CA LYS A 364 -22.85 -8.74 -7.73
C LYS A 364 -23.29 -8.42 -6.31
#